data_84a6f889f32bf8c8cb85bd1b68e4a58a
#
_entry.id   84a6f889f32bf8c8cb85bd1b68e4a58a
#
_cell.length_a   1.000
_cell.length_b   1.000
_cell.length_c   1.000
_cell.angle_alpha   90.00
_cell.angle_beta   90.00
_cell.angle_gamma   90.00
#
_symmetry.space_group_name_H-M   'P 1'
#
loop_
_entity.id
_entity.type
_entity.pdbx_description
1 polymer ?
#
loop_
_entity_poly.entity_id
_entity_poly.type
_entity_poly.pdbx_seq_one_letter_code
_entity_poly.pdbx_strand_id
1 'polypeptide(L)'
;MKSLLGKGIAFALAGTMVLATASCGGSGDSKTQTADSSTGSLEKVEMYTIPDPQMSAAHVIAMEKGYYEECLAKGMTEPYGHAVSRPPVVEVEATEGAISLAKLAKAPLYVAHVTAKGAMEAIRDAYADGYPIFGETCTHYLTLTTDNLAKPNFEGAKYVCSPALRSQEHLDALWGAVKKGYLNAISSDHCGFNWKDNKHQGKDNFVNIPNGAPGMGDRMNVIWTYGVETGKISRQKYVELCCTNPAKINGIYPQKGVIASGSDADIVIFDPKYEGVFTNADSLQGVDYYTYEGMKQKGRPDKVFLRGELVADCGKYVGKSGTGQFVSAKPFGL
;
A
#
# COMPACT_ATOMS: atom_id res chain seq x y z
N MET A 1 -43.33 -29.20 13.59
CA MET A 1 -42.08 -29.73 13.03
C MET A 1 -42.04 -29.40 11.56
N LYS A 2 -41.37 -28.34 11.16
CA LYS A 2 -41.06 -28.02 9.77
C LYS A 2 -39.63 -27.50 9.74
N SER A 3 -38.79 -28.17 8.99
CA SER A 3 -37.39 -27.95 8.78
C SER A 3 -37.12 -26.64 8.03
N LEU A 4 -36.26 -25.81 8.53
CA LEU A 4 -35.63 -24.72 7.78
C LEU A 4 -34.24 -25.21 7.34
N LEU A 5 -34.10 -25.60 6.09
CA LEU A 5 -32.82 -25.79 5.42
C LEU A 5 -32.27 -24.40 5.08
N GLY A 6 -31.11 -24.08 5.68
CA GLY A 6 -30.32 -22.92 5.34
C GLY A 6 -29.72 -23.06 3.93
N LYS A 7 -29.80 -22.00 3.16
CA LYS A 7 -29.13 -21.88 1.86
C LYS A 7 -27.65 -21.59 2.09
N GLY A 8 -26.81 -22.57 1.84
CA GLY A 8 -25.37 -22.35 1.79
C GLY A 8 -25.01 -21.54 0.53
N ILE A 9 -24.30 -20.44 0.73
CA ILE A 9 -23.69 -19.68 -0.35
C ILE A 9 -22.32 -20.32 -0.61
N ALA A 10 -22.20 -20.98 -1.77
CA ALA A 10 -20.93 -21.49 -2.24
C ALA A 10 -20.13 -20.33 -2.85
N PHE A 11 -19.01 -19.94 -2.22
CA PHE A 11 -18.00 -19.08 -2.84
C PHE A 11 -17.10 -19.94 -3.73
N ALA A 12 -17.21 -19.76 -5.04
CA ALA A 12 -16.22 -20.27 -5.99
C ALA A 12 -15.07 -19.23 -6.05
N LEU A 13 -13.94 -19.53 -5.40
CA LEU A 13 -12.70 -18.77 -5.59
C LEU A 13 -11.99 -19.29 -6.84
N ALA A 14 -12.14 -18.57 -7.95
CA ALA A 14 -11.20 -18.64 -9.06
C ALA A 14 -10.00 -17.76 -8.71
N GLY A 15 -8.79 -18.32 -8.69
CA GLY A 15 -7.56 -17.59 -8.38
C GLY A 15 -7.32 -16.46 -9.38
N THR A 16 -7.44 -15.25 -8.93
CA THR A 16 -7.06 -14.06 -9.69
C THR A 16 -6.24 -13.16 -8.78
N MET A 17 -5.04 -12.89 -9.22
CA MET A 17 -4.12 -11.94 -8.60
C MET A 17 -4.76 -10.54 -8.64
N VAL A 18 -5.16 -10.01 -7.50
CA VAL A 18 -5.69 -8.64 -7.41
C VAL A 18 -4.51 -7.68 -7.31
N LEU A 19 -4.16 -7.05 -8.43
CA LEU A 19 -3.41 -5.80 -8.41
C LEU A 19 -4.38 -4.70 -8.00
N ALA A 20 -4.30 -4.26 -6.75
CA ALA A 20 -4.99 -3.06 -6.32
C ALA A 20 -4.29 -1.82 -6.90
N THR A 21 -4.68 -1.41 -8.09
CA THR A 21 -4.45 -0.02 -8.51
C THR A 21 -5.56 0.82 -7.89
N ALA A 22 -5.22 1.62 -6.88
CA ALA A 22 -6.14 2.58 -6.31
C ALA A 22 -6.52 3.61 -7.39
N SER A 23 -7.71 3.46 -7.95
CA SER A 23 -8.33 4.48 -8.78
C SER A 23 -9.35 5.23 -7.93
N CYS A 24 -9.01 6.45 -7.50
CA CYS A 24 -9.96 7.40 -6.97
C CYS A 24 -10.82 7.92 -8.14
N GLY A 25 -12.04 7.40 -8.28
CA GLY A 25 -13.00 7.86 -9.27
C GLY A 25 -14.29 8.28 -8.63
N GLY A 26 -14.64 9.58 -8.79
CA GLY A 26 -15.93 10.13 -8.40
C GLY A 26 -17.08 9.49 -9.18
N SER A 27 -18.26 9.50 -8.57
CA SER A 27 -19.53 9.07 -9.15
C SER A 27 -19.82 9.76 -10.48
N GLY A 28 -19.88 9.00 -11.55
CA GLY A 28 -20.32 9.44 -12.85
C GLY A 28 -20.67 8.23 -13.72
N ASP A 29 -21.91 8.18 -14.20
CA ASP A 29 -22.40 7.17 -15.11
C ASP A 29 -21.49 7.03 -16.34
N SER A 30 -20.79 5.91 -16.47
CA SER A 30 -20.02 5.63 -17.67
C SER A 30 -20.78 4.67 -18.59
N LYS A 31 -21.29 5.24 -19.67
CA LYS A 31 -21.73 4.48 -20.85
C LYS A 31 -20.54 3.72 -21.43
N THR A 32 -20.72 2.41 -21.57
CA THR A 32 -19.83 1.50 -22.26
C THR A 32 -19.62 1.96 -23.72
N GLN A 33 -18.40 2.34 -24.09
CA GLN A 33 -17.99 2.42 -25.49
C GLN A 33 -17.32 1.10 -25.88
N THR A 34 -17.96 0.37 -26.78
CA THR A 34 -17.41 -0.78 -27.47
C THR A 34 -16.43 -0.29 -28.53
N ALA A 35 -15.16 -0.63 -28.37
CA ALA A 35 -14.20 -0.52 -29.46
C ALA A 35 -14.26 -1.80 -30.29
N ASP A 36 -14.50 -1.63 -31.57
CA ASP A 36 -14.59 -2.69 -32.56
C ASP A 36 -13.21 -3.22 -32.97
N SER A 37 -13.19 -4.42 -33.40
CA SER A 37 -12.20 -5.49 -33.32
C SER A 37 -11.24 -5.62 -34.50
N SER A 38 -10.15 -6.35 -34.30
CA SER A 38 -9.81 -7.49 -35.15
C SER A 38 -8.80 -8.44 -34.47
N THR A 39 -9.21 -9.71 -34.40
CA THR A 39 -8.44 -10.95 -34.37
C THR A 39 -7.48 -11.23 -33.21
N GLY A 40 -7.93 -12.09 -32.35
CA GLY A 40 -7.22 -12.77 -31.28
C GLY A 40 -8.18 -12.93 -30.09
N SER A 41 -8.64 -14.16 -29.81
CA SER A 41 -9.49 -14.41 -28.65
C SER A 41 -8.72 -14.06 -27.36
N LEU A 42 -8.84 -12.82 -26.92
CA LEU A 42 -8.50 -12.46 -25.56
C LEU A 42 -9.55 -13.12 -24.66
N GLU A 43 -9.11 -14.02 -23.80
CA GLU A 43 -9.95 -14.47 -22.69
C GLU A 43 -10.47 -13.24 -21.95
N LYS A 44 -11.78 -13.18 -21.77
CA LYS A 44 -12.45 -12.09 -21.10
C LYS A 44 -12.02 -12.10 -19.63
N VAL A 45 -11.10 -11.23 -19.26
CA VAL A 45 -10.75 -11.04 -17.85
C VAL A 45 -11.85 -10.22 -17.20
N GLU A 46 -12.76 -10.88 -16.50
CA GLU A 46 -13.74 -10.20 -15.66
C GLU A 46 -13.06 -9.75 -14.38
N MET A 47 -12.75 -8.46 -14.28
CA MET A 47 -12.29 -7.87 -13.02
C MET A 47 -13.52 -7.59 -12.15
N TYR A 48 -13.66 -8.35 -11.07
CA TYR A 48 -14.58 -8.00 -10.01
C TYR A 48 -13.91 -6.96 -9.11
N THR A 49 -14.31 -5.71 -9.25
CA THR A 49 -13.97 -4.67 -8.27
C THR A 49 -14.92 -4.80 -7.09
N ILE A 50 -14.40 -4.88 -5.88
CA ILE A 50 -15.21 -4.71 -4.67
C ILE A 50 -15.76 -3.29 -4.73
N PRO A 51 -17.10 -3.09 -4.65
CA PRO A 51 -17.73 -1.78 -4.87
C PRO A 51 -17.32 -0.70 -3.87
N ASP A 52 -16.71 -1.08 -2.75
CA ASP A 52 -16.26 -0.16 -1.71
C ASP A 52 -14.80 -0.47 -1.31
N PRO A 53 -13.83 0.39 -1.71
CA PRO A 53 -12.43 0.21 -1.33
C PRO A 53 -12.19 0.35 0.18
N GLN A 54 -13.20 0.78 0.97
CA GLN A 54 -13.12 0.83 2.42
C GLN A 54 -13.41 -0.52 3.10
N MET A 55 -13.95 -1.48 2.36
CA MET A 55 -14.30 -2.81 2.87
C MET A 55 -13.10 -3.77 2.81
N SER A 56 -12.03 -3.46 3.52
CA SER A 56 -11.01 -4.48 3.81
C SER A 56 -11.57 -5.56 4.74
N ALA A 57 -11.02 -6.77 4.71
CA ALA A 57 -11.44 -7.84 5.62
C ALA A 57 -11.40 -7.38 7.08
N ALA A 58 -10.36 -6.64 7.47
CA ALA A 58 -10.24 -6.06 8.81
C ALA A 58 -11.38 -5.07 9.15
N HIS A 59 -11.89 -4.30 8.18
CA HIS A 59 -13.02 -3.41 8.38
C HIS A 59 -14.33 -4.21 8.60
N VAL A 60 -14.57 -5.22 7.79
CA VAL A 60 -15.75 -6.10 7.93
C VAL A 60 -15.76 -6.78 9.29
N ILE A 61 -14.62 -7.35 9.71
CA ILE A 61 -14.49 -8.00 11.01
C ILE A 61 -14.72 -6.99 12.14
N ALA A 62 -14.18 -5.77 12.05
CA ALA A 62 -14.38 -4.73 13.06
C ALA A 62 -15.87 -4.33 13.19
N MET A 63 -16.60 -4.27 12.08
CA MET A 63 -18.05 -4.03 12.08
C MET A 63 -18.81 -5.21 12.71
N GLU A 64 -18.56 -6.44 12.27
CA GLU A 64 -19.25 -7.63 12.77
C GLU A 64 -18.99 -7.92 14.25
N LYS A 65 -17.82 -7.54 14.78
CA LYS A 65 -17.49 -7.66 16.20
C LYS A 65 -17.96 -6.49 17.06
N GLY A 66 -18.58 -5.47 16.46
CA GLY A 66 -19.09 -4.30 17.18
C GLY A 66 -18.00 -3.38 17.76
N TYR A 67 -16.76 -3.45 17.26
CA TYR A 67 -15.66 -2.64 17.78
C TYR A 67 -15.88 -1.13 17.59
N TYR A 68 -16.60 -0.73 16.54
CA TYR A 68 -16.94 0.68 16.30
C TYR A 68 -17.95 1.18 17.32
N GLU A 69 -19.01 0.42 17.52
CA GLU A 69 -20.07 0.72 18.48
C GLU A 69 -19.52 0.77 19.90
N GLU A 70 -18.61 -0.13 20.24
CA GLU A 70 -17.94 -0.14 21.55
C GLU A 70 -17.08 1.13 21.75
N CYS A 71 -16.33 1.57 20.75
CA CYS A 71 -15.56 2.80 20.82
C CYS A 71 -16.45 4.03 20.96
N LEU A 72 -17.51 4.11 20.16
CA LEU A 72 -18.46 5.23 20.21
C LEU A 72 -19.23 5.26 21.53
N ALA A 73 -19.65 4.11 22.08
CA ALA A 73 -20.29 4.01 23.38
C ALA A 73 -19.39 4.50 24.53
N LYS A 74 -18.07 4.42 24.37
CA LYS A 74 -17.07 4.97 25.29
C LYS A 74 -16.75 6.45 25.02
N GLY A 75 -17.48 7.11 24.12
CA GLY A 75 -17.28 8.52 23.76
C GLY A 75 -16.04 8.78 22.89
N MET A 76 -15.44 7.76 22.27
CA MET A 76 -14.34 7.92 21.34
C MET A 76 -14.88 8.39 19.98
N THR A 77 -14.72 9.65 19.64
CA THR A 77 -15.12 10.22 18.35
C THR A 77 -13.93 10.68 17.51
N GLU A 78 -12.78 10.83 18.16
CA GLU A 78 -11.52 11.32 17.58
C GLU A 78 -10.82 10.30 16.70
N PRO A 79 -9.89 10.71 15.82
CA PRO A 79 -9.18 9.83 14.88
C PRO A 79 -8.45 8.63 15.51
N TYR A 80 -8.04 8.74 16.78
CA TYR A 80 -7.43 7.63 17.53
C TYR A 80 -8.37 6.41 17.66
N GLY A 81 -9.70 6.64 17.72
CA GLY A 81 -10.72 5.58 17.71
C GLY A 81 -10.60 4.64 16.51
N HIS A 82 -10.06 5.13 15.39
CA HIS A 82 -9.79 4.32 14.20
C HIS A 82 -8.80 3.18 14.46
N ALA A 83 -7.74 3.41 15.23
CA ALA A 83 -6.78 2.35 15.59
C ALA A 83 -7.33 1.42 16.66
N VAL A 84 -8.04 1.97 17.65
CA VAL A 84 -8.63 1.18 18.75
C VAL A 84 -9.69 0.20 18.25
N SER A 85 -10.54 0.64 17.31
CA SER A 85 -11.58 -0.19 16.69
C SER A 85 -11.06 -1.25 15.71
N ARG A 86 -9.76 -1.20 15.35
CA ARG A 86 -9.12 -2.14 14.43
C ARG A 86 -7.85 -2.71 15.06
N PRO A 87 -7.97 -3.50 16.16
CA PRO A 87 -6.79 -4.02 16.86
C PRO A 87 -5.96 -4.94 15.94
N PRO A 88 -4.66 -5.09 16.19
CA PRO A 88 -3.78 -5.89 15.34
C PRO A 88 -4.25 -7.33 15.09
N VAL A 89 -4.96 -7.92 16.04
CA VAL A 89 -5.47 -9.30 15.93
C VAL A 89 -6.43 -9.48 14.74
N VAL A 90 -7.16 -8.45 14.35
CA VAL A 90 -8.09 -8.49 13.21
C VAL A 90 -7.31 -8.67 11.88
N GLU A 91 -6.16 -8.01 11.76
CA GLU A 91 -5.28 -8.15 10.61
C GLU A 91 -4.60 -9.54 10.59
N VAL A 92 -4.21 -10.04 11.76
CA VAL A 92 -3.62 -11.38 11.90
C VAL A 92 -4.60 -12.46 11.44
N GLU A 93 -5.83 -12.43 11.94
CA GLU A 93 -6.89 -13.39 11.59
C GLU A 93 -7.19 -13.38 10.08
N ALA A 94 -7.33 -12.19 9.50
CA ALA A 94 -7.56 -12.05 8.06
C ALA A 94 -6.39 -12.59 7.23
N THR A 95 -5.15 -12.36 7.67
CA THR A 95 -3.94 -12.84 6.99
C THR A 95 -3.83 -14.36 7.08
N GLU A 96 -4.02 -14.97 8.24
CA GLU A 96 -4.01 -16.41 8.44
C GLU A 96 -5.11 -17.12 7.64
N GLY A 97 -6.30 -16.52 7.59
CA GLY A 97 -7.41 -17.00 6.76
C GLY A 97 -7.06 -16.98 5.27
N ALA A 98 -6.50 -15.89 4.77
CA ALA A 98 -6.06 -15.79 3.38
C ALA A 98 -4.94 -16.79 3.04
N ILE A 99 -3.96 -16.97 3.93
CA ILE A 99 -2.88 -17.97 3.79
C ILE A 99 -3.48 -19.39 3.73
N SER A 100 -4.43 -19.70 4.59
CA SER A 100 -5.08 -21.01 4.61
C SER A 100 -5.82 -21.31 3.30
N LEU A 101 -6.53 -20.32 2.76
CA LEU A 101 -7.20 -20.43 1.47
C LEU A 101 -6.21 -20.58 0.31
N ALA A 102 -5.11 -19.84 0.32
CA ALA A 102 -4.05 -19.94 -0.68
C ALA A 102 -3.38 -21.32 -0.68
N LYS A 103 -3.08 -21.85 0.51
CA LYS A 103 -2.55 -23.22 0.69
C LYS A 103 -3.52 -24.28 0.13
N LEU A 104 -4.81 -24.17 0.41
CA LEU A 104 -5.85 -25.05 -0.09
C LEU A 104 -5.97 -24.97 -1.62
N ALA A 105 -5.95 -23.77 -2.16
CA ALA A 105 -6.03 -23.52 -3.61
C ALA A 105 -4.73 -23.83 -4.36
N LYS A 106 -3.62 -24.07 -3.63
CA LYS A 106 -2.25 -24.22 -4.19
C LYS A 106 -1.86 -23.01 -5.08
N ALA A 107 -2.29 -21.82 -4.68
CA ALA A 107 -2.06 -20.58 -5.39
C ALA A 107 -1.04 -19.69 -4.66
N PRO A 108 -0.23 -18.90 -5.37
CA PRO A 108 0.57 -17.87 -4.72
C PRO A 108 -0.33 -16.80 -4.10
N LEU A 109 0.12 -16.22 -2.98
CA LEU A 109 -0.55 -15.12 -2.31
C LEU A 109 0.43 -13.97 -2.10
N TYR A 110 -0.02 -12.76 -2.37
CA TYR A 110 0.67 -11.53 -2.03
C TYR A 110 -0.20 -10.70 -1.09
N VAL A 111 0.29 -10.50 0.15
CA VAL A 111 -0.40 -9.75 1.19
C VAL A 111 0.05 -8.29 1.12
N ALA A 112 -0.86 -7.40 0.75
CA ALA A 112 -0.59 -5.96 0.67
C ALA A 112 -0.54 -5.32 2.07
N HIS A 113 0.16 -4.20 2.20
CA HIS A 113 0.14 -3.23 3.31
C HIS A 113 0.15 -3.85 4.73
N VAL A 114 1.00 -4.84 4.98
CA VAL A 114 1.15 -5.48 6.30
C VAL A 114 1.59 -4.48 7.36
N THR A 115 0.87 -4.41 8.48
CA THR A 115 1.16 -3.51 9.60
C THR A 115 1.40 -4.22 10.92
N ALA A 116 0.73 -5.35 11.15
CA ALA A 116 0.81 -6.09 12.39
C ALA A 116 1.97 -7.09 12.39
N LYS A 117 2.72 -7.15 13.50
CA LYS A 117 3.80 -8.12 13.72
C LYS A 117 3.32 -9.55 13.50
N GLY A 118 2.17 -9.94 14.06
CA GLY A 118 1.64 -11.30 13.92
C GLY A 118 1.28 -11.65 12.48
N ALA A 119 0.74 -10.71 11.68
CA ALA A 119 0.46 -10.92 10.26
C ALA A 119 1.77 -11.16 9.47
N MET A 120 2.80 -10.37 9.73
CA MET A 120 4.13 -10.58 9.16
C MET A 120 4.73 -11.93 9.55
N GLU A 121 4.56 -12.36 10.81
CA GLU A 121 5.04 -13.66 11.30
C GLU A 121 4.31 -14.80 10.59
N ALA A 122 3.00 -14.72 10.38
CA ALA A 122 2.23 -15.71 9.62
C ALA A 122 2.72 -15.84 8.16
N ILE A 123 3.03 -14.72 7.50
CA ILE A 123 3.61 -14.70 6.15
C ILE A 123 4.98 -15.38 6.14
N ARG A 124 5.87 -15.00 7.09
CA ARG A 124 7.20 -15.60 7.24
C ARG A 124 7.14 -17.11 7.39
N ASP A 125 6.27 -17.58 8.28
CA ASP A 125 6.17 -19.00 8.62
C ASP A 125 5.61 -19.81 7.46
N ALA A 126 4.60 -19.28 6.77
CA ALA A 126 4.07 -19.92 5.58
C ALA A 126 5.09 -20.00 4.43
N TYR A 127 5.91 -18.95 4.25
CA TYR A 127 7.00 -18.94 3.27
C TYR A 127 8.10 -19.96 3.66
N ALA A 128 8.48 -20.02 4.93
CA ALA A 128 9.46 -20.98 5.44
C ALA A 128 8.99 -22.44 5.27
N ASP A 129 7.69 -22.70 5.34
CA ASP A 129 7.06 -23.99 5.04
C ASP A 129 7.02 -24.34 3.54
N GLY A 130 7.55 -23.47 2.68
CA GLY A 130 7.67 -23.70 1.22
C GLY A 130 6.44 -23.26 0.42
N TYR A 131 5.51 -22.53 1.01
CA TYR A 131 4.38 -21.96 0.25
C TYR A 131 4.75 -20.60 -0.40
N PRO A 132 4.28 -20.31 -1.62
CA PRO A 132 4.57 -19.06 -2.31
C PRO A 132 3.73 -17.90 -1.74
N ILE A 133 3.96 -17.56 -0.48
CA ILE A 133 3.28 -16.49 0.24
C ILE A 133 4.25 -15.34 0.42
N PHE A 134 3.89 -14.18 -0.07
CA PHE A 134 4.70 -12.97 -0.08
C PHE A 134 3.93 -11.82 0.55
N GLY A 135 4.63 -10.75 0.93
CA GLY A 135 3.98 -9.57 1.49
C GLY A 135 4.78 -8.29 1.28
N GLU A 136 4.08 -7.18 1.42
CA GLU A 136 4.67 -5.85 1.47
C GLU A 136 4.24 -5.11 2.72
N THR A 137 5.01 -4.11 3.09
CA THR A 137 4.56 -3.04 3.98
C THR A 137 4.64 -1.70 3.29
N CYS A 138 4.13 -0.64 3.94
CA CYS A 138 4.13 0.67 3.34
C CYS A 138 5.01 1.64 4.13
N THR A 139 5.38 2.73 3.46
CA THR A 139 6.27 3.76 3.99
C THR A 139 5.80 4.30 5.35
N HIS A 140 4.51 4.57 5.49
CA HIS A 140 3.92 5.12 6.71
C HIS A 140 3.92 4.11 7.87
N TYR A 141 3.79 2.80 7.62
CA TYR A 141 3.88 1.76 8.65
C TYR A 141 5.31 1.51 9.15
N LEU A 142 6.30 2.05 8.46
CA LEU A 142 7.71 2.02 8.87
C LEU A 142 8.17 3.30 9.59
N THR A 143 7.33 4.35 9.62
CA THR A 143 7.74 5.69 10.09
C THR A 143 6.77 6.38 11.03
N LEU A 144 5.49 6.01 11.01
CA LEU A 144 4.43 6.64 11.78
C LEU A 144 3.78 5.64 12.74
N THR A 145 3.39 6.11 13.92
CA THR A 145 2.75 5.29 14.96
C THR A 145 1.31 5.74 15.24
N THR A 146 0.63 4.99 16.09
CA THR A 146 -0.68 5.39 16.64
C THR A 146 -0.68 6.77 17.29
N ASP A 147 0.48 7.28 17.77
CA ASP A 147 0.59 8.62 18.34
C ASP A 147 0.26 9.71 17.32
N ASN A 148 0.47 9.44 16.02
CA ASN A 148 0.09 10.35 14.96
C ASN A 148 -1.43 10.51 14.86
N LEU A 149 -2.21 9.46 15.19
CA LEU A 149 -3.68 9.50 15.22
C LEU A 149 -4.21 10.27 16.45
N ALA A 150 -3.43 10.33 17.53
CA ALA A 150 -3.77 11.03 18.77
C ALA A 150 -3.44 12.54 18.76
N LYS A 151 -2.97 13.08 17.63
CA LYS A 151 -2.65 14.51 17.53
C LYS A 151 -3.90 15.37 17.79
N PRO A 152 -3.76 16.46 18.56
CA PRO A 152 -4.88 17.31 18.95
C PRO A 152 -5.50 18.05 17.76
N ASN A 153 -6.64 18.71 17.99
CA ASN A 153 -7.34 19.54 17.01
C ASN A 153 -7.70 18.82 15.71
N PHE A 154 -8.04 17.53 15.83
CA PHE A 154 -8.39 16.68 14.71
C PHE A 154 -7.23 16.41 13.72
N GLU A 155 -6.01 16.91 13.98
CA GLU A 155 -4.83 16.71 13.14
C GLU A 155 -4.51 15.21 12.91
N GLY A 156 -4.92 14.33 13.84
CA GLY A 156 -4.80 12.89 13.71
C GLY A 156 -5.51 12.31 12.47
N ALA A 157 -6.55 12.96 11.96
CA ALA A 157 -7.29 12.50 10.79
C ALA A 157 -6.45 12.46 9.51
N LYS A 158 -5.38 13.26 9.42
CA LYS A 158 -4.41 13.24 8.32
C LYS A 158 -3.73 11.86 8.15
N TYR A 159 -3.68 11.09 9.24
CA TYR A 159 -2.99 9.80 9.34
C TYR A 159 -3.94 8.60 9.34
N VAL A 160 -5.23 8.82 9.21
CA VAL A 160 -6.23 7.74 9.13
C VAL A 160 -6.10 7.05 7.78
N CYS A 161 -5.71 5.77 7.83
CA CYS A 161 -5.56 4.87 6.68
C CYS A 161 -5.94 3.43 7.09
N SER A 162 -6.18 2.56 6.15
CA SER A 162 -6.49 1.15 6.40
C SER A 162 -5.47 0.24 5.71
N PRO A 163 -4.82 -0.67 6.46
CA PRO A 163 -4.94 -0.88 7.91
C PRO A 163 -4.49 0.33 8.75
N ALA A 164 -4.92 0.37 10.02
CA ALA A 164 -4.57 1.49 10.91
C ALA A 164 -3.08 1.49 11.28
N LEU A 165 -2.51 2.66 11.58
CA LEU A 165 -1.17 2.78 12.17
C LEU A 165 -1.09 1.98 13.49
N ARG A 166 0.09 1.44 13.78
CA ARG A 166 0.35 0.60 14.95
C ARG A 166 1.33 1.25 15.93
N SER A 167 1.53 0.62 17.08
CA SER A 167 2.56 1.02 18.05
C SER A 167 3.97 0.77 17.55
N GLN A 168 4.96 1.37 18.19
CA GLN A 168 6.39 1.26 17.84
C GLN A 168 6.89 -0.18 17.74
N GLU A 169 6.37 -1.10 18.58
CA GLU A 169 6.74 -2.52 18.55
C GLU A 169 6.50 -3.15 17.17
N HIS A 170 5.38 -2.81 16.54
CA HIS A 170 5.05 -3.30 15.21
C HIS A 170 5.99 -2.74 14.14
N LEU A 171 6.30 -1.44 14.23
CA LEU A 171 7.24 -0.80 13.31
C LEU A 171 8.63 -1.45 13.38
N ASP A 172 9.11 -1.72 14.59
CA ASP A 172 10.42 -2.36 14.79
C ASP A 172 10.45 -3.78 14.21
N ALA A 173 9.34 -4.52 14.37
CA ALA A 173 9.18 -5.85 13.77
C ALA A 173 9.19 -5.79 12.23
N LEU A 174 8.48 -4.82 11.64
CA LEU A 174 8.45 -4.62 10.19
C LEU A 174 9.82 -4.23 9.61
N TRP A 175 10.58 -3.33 10.29
CA TRP A 175 11.96 -3.04 9.90
C TRP A 175 12.85 -4.28 9.94
N GLY A 176 12.68 -5.12 10.97
CA GLY A 176 13.35 -6.42 11.06
C GLY A 176 12.99 -7.35 9.91
N ALA A 177 11.71 -7.37 9.54
CA ALA A 177 11.17 -8.22 8.48
C ALA A 177 11.68 -7.81 7.07
N VAL A 178 11.64 -6.53 6.72
CA VAL A 178 12.17 -6.06 5.42
C VAL A 178 13.67 -6.26 5.32
N LYS A 179 14.41 -6.06 6.41
CA LYS A 179 15.86 -6.34 6.48
C LYS A 179 16.19 -7.80 6.19
N LYS A 180 15.42 -8.72 6.77
CA LYS A 180 15.60 -10.18 6.63
C LYS A 180 14.98 -10.76 5.36
N GLY A 181 14.15 -9.98 4.63
CA GLY A 181 13.47 -10.44 3.43
C GLY A 181 12.17 -11.23 3.70
N TYR A 182 11.61 -11.16 4.91
CA TYR A 182 10.32 -11.75 5.24
C TYR A 182 9.15 -10.97 4.61
N LEU A 183 9.33 -9.66 4.41
CA LEU A 183 8.52 -8.85 3.54
C LEU A 183 9.35 -8.46 2.31
N ASN A 184 8.73 -8.52 1.14
CA ASN A 184 9.42 -8.53 -0.14
C ASN A 184 9.47 -7.18 -0.83
N ALA A 185 8.56 -6.25 -0.47
CA ALA A 185 8.50 -4.92 -1.06
C ALA A 185 8.07 -3.86 -0.05
N ILE A 186 8.32 -2.61 -0.39
CA ILE A 186 7.80 -1.43 0.32
C ILE A 186 7.02 -0.60 -0.69
N SER A 187 5.72 -0.43 -0.46
CA SER A 187 4.82 0.38 -1.29
C SER A 187 4.47 1.72 -0.64
N SER A 188 3.64 2.51 -1.31
CA SER A 188 3.16 3.79 -0.79
C SER A 188 1.75 3.71 -0.22
N ASP A 189 0.95 2.78 -0.72
CA ASP A 189 -0.50 2.73 -0.48
C ASP A 189 -1.14 4.13 -0.61
N HIS A 190 -0.76 4.84 -1.68
CA HIS A 190 -1.20 6.21 -1.89
C HIS A 190 -2.70 6.26 -2.13
N CYS A 191 -3.41 6.90 -1.22
CA CYS A 191 -4.83 7.21 -1.34
C CYS A 191 -5.07 8.61 -0.76
N GLY A 192 -4.91 9.63 -1.62
CA GLY A 192 -4.97 11.03 -1.22
C GLY A 192 -6.39 11.55 -1.10
N PHE A 193 -6.73 12.10 0.06
CA PHE A 193 -7.95 12.87 0.31
C PHE A 193 -7.56 14.29 0.76
N ASN A 194 -8.34 15.28 0.41
CA ASN A 194 -8.13 16.62 0.94
C ASN A 194 -8.47 16.69 2.43
N TRP A 195 -7.67 17.44 3.16
CA TRP A 195 -7.90 17.69 4.57
C TRP A 195 -9.21 18.42 4.81
N LYS A 196 -9.38 19.57 4.15
CA LYS A 196 -10.51 20.47 4.36
C LYS A 196 -11.85 19.87 3.92
N ASP A 197 -11.88 19.23 2.77
CA ASP A 197 -13.15 18.82 2.15
C ASP A 197 -13.52 17.38 2.45
N ASN A 198 -12.52 16.50 2.63
CA ASN A 198 -12.77 15.08 2.79
C ASN A 198 -12.54 14.61 4.24
N LYS A 199 -11.35 14.80 4.81
CA LYS A 199 -11.06 14.30 6.17
C LYS A 199 -11.98 14.90 7.22
N HIS A 200 -12.39 16.17 7.09
CA HIS A 200 -13.30 16.84 8.01
C HIS A 200 -14.72 16.26 8.05
N GLN A 201 -15.12 15.43 7.09
CA GLN A 201 -16.40 14.72 7.13
C GLN A 201 -16.53 13.83 8.38
N GLY A 202 -15.41 13.37 8.92
CA GLY A 202 -15.37 12.56 10.13
C GLY A 202 -15.08 13.32 11.43
N LYS A 203 -15.22 14.67 11.45
CA LYS A 203 -14.85 15.49 12.60
C LYS A 203 -15.56 15.11 13.89
N ASP A 204 -16.82 14.70 13.80
CA ASP A 204 -17.65 14.32 14.94
C ASP A 204 -17.74 12.81 15.16
N ASN A 205 -17.21 12.02 14.23
CA ASN A 205 -17.21 10.56 14.30
C ASN A 205 -16.10 10.00 13.42
N PHE A 206 -15.08 9.39 14.04
CA PHE A 206 -13.91 8.83 13.34
C PHE A 206 -14.27 7.80 12.27
N VAL A 207 -15.41 7.12 12.36
CA VAL A 207 -15.87 6.13 11.36
C VAL A 207 -16.08 6.78 9.98
N ASN A 208 -16.44 8.05 9.96
CA ASN A 208 -16.69 8.83 8.75
C ASN A 208 -15.43 9.48 8.17
N ILE A 209 -14.26 9.32 8.77
CA ILE A 209 -13.00 9.84 8.21
C ILE A 209 -12.62 8.98 7.02
N PRO A 210 -12.50 9.53 5.79
CA PRO A 210 -12.00 8.78 4.64
C PRO A 210 -10.63 8.16 4.92
N ASN A 211 -10.50 6.84 4.67
CA ASN A 211 -9.29 6.09 4.94
C ASN A 211 -8.30 6.23 3.78
N GLY A 212 -7.13 6.76 4.05
CA GLY A 212 -6.04 6.89 3.10
C GLY A 212 -5.16 8.10 3.40
N ALA A 213 -3.91 8.02 3.01
CA ALA A 213 -2.92 9.06 3.17
C ALA A 213 -2.14 9.28 1.87
N PRO A 214 -1.74 10.51 1.53
CA PRO A 214 -0.86 10.76 0.40
C PRO A 214 0.57 10.29 0.73
N GLY A 215 1.29 9.70 -0.25
CA GLY A 215 2.65 9.17 0.00
C GLY A 215 3.38 8.68 -1.25
N MET A 216 2.78 8.72 -2.44
CA MET A 216 3.41 8.18 -3.65
C MET A 216 4.72 8.88 -4.00
N GLY A 217 4.77 10.20 -3.93
CA GLY A 217 5.94 11.00 -4.29
C GLY A 217 7.12 10.84 -3.33
N ASP A 218 6.88 10.35 -2.12
CA ASP A 218 7.84 10.41 -1.03
C ASP A 218 8.47 9.08 -0.67
N ARG A 219 7.87 7.98 -1.14
CA ARG A 219 8.27 6.61 -0.78
C ARG A 219 9.79 6.41 -0.81
N MET A 220 10.44 6.79 -1.90
CA MET A 220 11.88 6.60 -2.06
C MET A 220 12.68 7.43 -1.06
N ASN A 221 12.32 8.70 -0.88
CA ASN A 221 13.02 9.63 -0.01
C ASN A 221 12.85 9.26 1.47
N VAL A 222 11.65 8.87 1.87
CA VAL A 222 11.36 8.48 3.26
C VAL A 222 12.09 7.19 3.61
N ILE A 223 12.05 6.16 2.73
CA ILE A 223 12.75 4.90 3.00
C ILE A 223 14.28 5.08 2.97
N TRP A 224 14.80 5.96 2.13
CA TRP A 224 16.21 6.31 2.21
C TRP A 224 16.56 6.94 3.56
N THR A 225 15.82 7.98 3.94
CA THR A 225 16.08 8.75 5.17
C THR A 225 15.99 7.88 6.43
N TYR A 226 14.88 7.13 6.57
CA TYR A 226 14.57 6.40 7.81
C TYR A 226 15.01 4.94 7.79
N GLY A 227 15.47 4.44 6.66
CA GLY A 227 15.97 3.08 6.49
C GLY A 227 17.47 3.02 6.24
N VAL A 228 17.94 3.66 5.16
CA VAL A 228 19.34 3.57 4.73
C VAL A 228 20.24 4.43 5.62
N GLU A 229 19.92 5.71 5.80
CA GLU A 229 20.73 6.66 6.57
C GLU A 229 20.76 6.30 8.07
N THR A 230 19.75 5.63 8.57
CA THR A 230 19.73 5.12 9.95
C THR A 230 20.37 3.74 10.11
N GLY A 231 20.85 3.12 9.03
CA GLY A 231 21.49 1.81 9.05
C GLY A 231 20.55 0.61 9.27
N LYS A 232 19.24 0.82 9.21
CA LYS A 232 18.25 -0.27 9.34
C LYS A 232 18.32 -1.23 8.17
N ILE A 233 18.53 -0.73 6.96
CA ILE A 233 18.73 -1.51 5.73
C ILE A 233 19.94 -0.99 4.94
N SER A 234 20.55 -1.86 4.12
CA SER A 234 21.62 -1.45 3.19
C SER A 234 21.06 -0.77 1.95
N ARG A 235 21.92 -0.09 1.18
CA ARG A 235 21.55 0.46 -0.14
C ARG A 235 21.08 -0.61 -1.10
N GLN A 236 21.71 -1.79 -1.08
CA GLN A 236 21.32 -2.94 -1.88
C GLN A 236 19.91 -3.43 -1.52
N LYS A 237 19.63 -3.55 -0.21
CA LYS A 237 18.30 -3.93 0.27
C LYS A 237 17.24 -2.88 -0.07
N TYR A 238 17.58 -1.60 -0.05
CA TYR A 238 16.69 -0.53 -0.52
C TYR A 238 16.31 -0.69 -1.99
N VAL A 239 17.28 -0.94 -2.88
CA VAL A 239 17.01 -1.19 -4.31
C VAL A 239 16.21 -2.48 -4.50
N GLU A 240 16.55 -3.54 -3.78
CA GLU A 240 15.81 -4.80 -3.80
C GLU A 240 14.34 -4.59 -3.46
N LEU A 241 14.03 -3.93 -2.33
CA LEU A 241 12.67 -3.74 -1.83
C LEU A 241 11.84 -2.74 -2.63
N CYS A 242 12.48 -1.72 -3.22
CA CYS A 242 11.78 -0.63 -3.89
C CYS A 242 11.75 -0.74 -5.42
N CYS A 243 12.62 -1.57 -6.02
CA CYS A 243 12.78 -1.65 -7.47
C CYS A 243 12.76 -3.09 -7.98
N THR A 244 13.71 -3.94 -7.55
CA THR A 244 13.91 -5.28 -8.13
C THR A 244 12.76 -6.22 -7.80
N ASN A 245 12.40 -6.36 -6.53
CA ASN A 245 11.31 -7.24 -6.11
C ASN A 245 9.94 -6.79 -6.65
N PRO A 246 9.57 -5.48 -6.61
CA PRO A 246 8.36 -5.02 -7.29
C PRO A 246 8.31 -5.38 -8.77
N ALA A 247 9.44 -5.30 -9.50
CA ALA A 247 9.50 -5.69 -10.90
C ALA A 247 9.30 -7.19 -11.10
N LYS A 248 9.85 -8.04 -10.22
CA LYS A 248 9.65 -9.48 -10.23
C LYS A 248 8.22 -9.87 -9.90
N ILE A 249 7.66 -9.29 -8.82
CA ILE A 249 6.29 -9.52 -8.38
C ILE A 249 5.29 -9.20 -9.49
N ASN A 250 5.52 -8.08 -10.20
CA ASN A 250 4.66 -7.64 -11.30
C ASN A 250 4.98 -8.30 -12.65
N GLY A 251 5.90 -9.27 -12.71
CA GLY A 251 6.23 -10.01 -13.92
C GLY A 251 6.90 -9.17 -15.02
N ILE A 252 7.53 -8.04 -14.68
CA ILE A 252 8.20 -7.13 -15.63
C ILE A 252 9.74 -7.14 -15.51
N TYR A 253 10.28 -8.00 -14.64
CA TYR A 253 11.71 -8.24 -14.55
C TYR A 253 12.15 -9.21 -15.68
N PRO A 254 13.32 -9.03 -16.32
CA PRO A 254 14.36 -8.03 -16.09
C PRO A 254 14.21 -6.76 -16.97
N GLN A 255 13.10 -6.57 -17.68
CA GLN A 255 12.88 -5.35 -18.47
C GLN A 255 12.95 -4.10 -17.56
N LYS A 256 12.37 -4.20 -16.35
CA LYS A 256 12.45 -3.21 -15.27
C LYS A 256 13.13 -3.80 -14.03
N GLY A 257 13.55 -2.93 -13.10
CA GLY A 257 14.04 -3.33 -11.77
C GLY A 257 15.50 -3.75 -11.71
N VAL A 258 16.26 -3.59 -12.80
CA VAL A 258 17.70 -3.87 -12.86
C VAL A 258 18.38 -2.94 -13.88
N ILE A 259 19.64 -2.61 -13.64
CA ILE A 259 20.50 -1.93 -14.61
C ILE A 259 21.35 -3.01 -15.28
N ALA A 260 20.92 -3.46 -16.46
CA ALA A 260 21.59 -4.51 -17.24
C ALA A 260 21.41 -4.27 -18.75
N SER A 261 22.27 -4.89 -19.55
CA SER A 261 22.12 -4.85 -21.01
C SER A 261 20.80 -5.51 -21.42
N GLY A 262 20.00 -4.81 -22.23
CA GLY A 262 18.68 -5.25 -22.67
C GLY A 262 17.51 -4.85 -21.75
N SER A 263 17.79 -4.25 -20.59
CA SER A 263 16.77 -3.65 -19.73
C SER A 263 16.49 -2.21 -20.14
N ASP A 264 15.31 -1.71 -19.83
CA ASP A 264 14.97 -0.30 -20.04
C ASP A 264 15.88 0.59 -19.17
N ALA A 265 16.33 1.70 -19.74
CA ALA A 265 17.17 2.67 -19.03
C ALA A 265 16.31 3.58 -18.11
N ASP A 266 15.61 2.96 -17.17
CA ASP A 266 14.89 3.64 -16.09
C ASP A 266 15.87 3.82 -14.93
N ILE A 267 16.51 4.98 -14.88
CA ILE A 267 17.67 5.20 -13.99
C ILE A 267 17.38 6.40 -13.10
N VAL A 268 17.66 6.25 -11.80
CA VAL A 268 17.66 7.34 -10.84
C VAL A 268 19.08 7.64 -10.42
N ILE A 269 19.55 8.86 -10.65
CA ILE A 269 20.74 9.40 -10.02
C ILE A 269 20.30 10.02 -8.70
N PHE A 270 20.87 9.51 -7.61
CA PHE A 270 20.45 9.87 -6.26
C PHE A 270 21.54 10.67 -5.55
N ASP A 271 21.18 11.84 -5.00
CA ASP A 271 22.06 12.64 -4.16
C ASP A 271 21.91 12.23 -2.68
N PRO A 272 22.85 11.47 -2.10
CA PRO A 272 22.77 11.03 -0.71
C PRO A 272 23.13 12.14 0.29
N LYS A 273 23.68 13.26 -0.16
CA LYS A 273 24.15 14.36 0.71
C LYS A 273 23.08 15.42 0.95
N TYR A 274 22.00 15.40 0.19
CA TYR A 274 20.91 16.36 0.39
C TYR A 274 20.38 16.30 1.82
N GLU A 275 20.17 17.47 2.42
CA GLU A 275 19.53 17.64 3.73
C GLU A 275 18.41 18.67 3.62
N GLY A 276 17.25 18.32 4.16
CA GLY A 276 16.06 19.17 4.11
C GLY A 276 14.98 18.70 5.08
N VAL A 277 13.80 19.18 4.84
CA VAL A 277 12.59 18.84 5.57
C VAL A 277 11.51 18.52 4.54
N PHE A 278 10.71 17.49 4.78
CA PHE A 278 9.54 17.23 3.96
C PHE A 278 8.49 18.31 4.15
N THR A 279 8.05 18.94 3.07
CA THR A 279 7.04 20.00 3.09
C THR A 279 5.96 19.81 2.03
N ASN A 280 4.74 20.24 2.32
CA ASN A 280 3.66 20.24 1.34
C ASN A 280 3.95 21.18 0.15
N ALA A 281 4.76 22.22 0.36
CA ALA A 281 5.15 23.16 -0.69
C ALA A 281 6.00 22.49 -1.78
N ASP A 282 6.77 21.46 -1.44
CA ASP A 282 7.62 20.70 -2.37
C ASP A 282 6.92 19.45 -2.92
N SER A 283 5.72 19.15 -2.42
CA SER A 283 4.95 17.97 -2.82
C SER A 283 4.27 18.18 -4.18
N LEU A 284 4.41 17.18 -5.06
CA LEU A 284 3.69 17.14 -6.35
C LEU A 284 2.34 16.41 -6.25
N GLN A 285 1.91 16.07 -5.03
CA GLN A 285 0.66 15.37 -4.78
C GLN A 285 -0.49 16.40 -4.76
N GLY A 286 -1.58 16.12 -5.47
CA GLY A 286 -2.69 17.06 -5.64
C GLY A 286 -3.63 17.17 -4.44
N VAL A 287 -3.11 17.16 -3.20
CA VAL A 287 -3.86 17.26 -1.95
C VAL A 287 -3.38 18.44 -1.11
N ASP A 288 -4.20 18.92 -0.19
CA ASP A 288 -3.97 20.15 0.58
C ASP A 288 -3.22 19.92 1.90
N TYR A 289 -2.66 18.71 2.13
CA TYR A 289 -1.81 18.42 3.27
C TYR A 289 -0.73 17.38 2.92
N TYR A 290 0.19 17.17 3.85
CA TYR A 290 1.32 16.28 3.66
C TYR A 290 1.49 15.32 4.83
N THR A 291 1.66 14.03 4.54
CA THR A 291 1.75 12.99 5.58
C THR A 291 3.02 13.11 6.41
N TYR A 292 4.11 13.54 5.80
CA TYR A 292 5.44 13.62 6.42
C TYR A 292 5.86 15.05 6.75
N GLU A 293 4.92 16.00 6.79
CA GLU A 293 5.18 17.43 7.06
C GLU A 293 6.07 17.64 8.28
N GLY A 294 7.15 18.40 8.11
CA GLY A 294 8.09 18.74 9.17
C GLY A 294 9.10 17.65 9.52
N MET A 295 9.02 16.46 8.94
CA MET A 295 9.99 15.39 9.15
C MET A 295 11.31 15.70 8.42
N LYS A 296 12.46 15.32 9.02
CA LYS A 296 13.77 15.48 8.39
C LYS A 296 13.86 14.61 7.15
N GLN A 297 14.51 15.16 6.11
CA GLN A 297 14.84 14.46 4.88
C GLN A 297 16.35 14.40 4.71
N LYS A 298 16.87 13.21 4.36
CA LYS A 298 18.23 13.00 3.89
C LYS A 298 18.21 12.28 2.57
N GLY A 299 19.00 12.77 1.61
CA GLY A 299 19.02 12.24 0.26
C GLY A 299 17.76 12.52 -0.55
N ARG A 300 17.93 12.62 -1.85
CA ARG A 300 16.82 12.75 -2.83
C ARG A 300 17.26 12.33 -4.23
N PRO A 301 16.33 11.97 -5.12
CA PRO A 301 16.63 11.89 -6.54
C PRO A 301 17.13 13.23 -7.07
N ASP A 302 18.30 13.21 -7.73
CA ASP A 302 18.83 14.35 -8.46
C ASP A 302 18.29 14.37 -9.89
N LYS A 303 18.46 13.24 -10.61
CA LYS A 303 17.93 13.06 -11.97
C LYS A 303 17.17 11.74 -12.09
N VAL A 304 16.09 11.77 -12.84
CA VAL A 304 15.30 10.56 -13.16
C VAL A 304 15.19 10.42 -14.67
N PHE A 305 15.60 9.26 -15.16
CA PHE A 305 15.49 8.88 -16.56
C PHE A 305 14.44 7.80 -16.73
N LEU A 306 13.62 7.92 -17.76
CA LEU A 306 12.66 6.91 -18.20
C LEU A 306 13.04 6.49 -19.63
N ARG A 307 13.48 5.25 -19.79
CA ARG A 307 14.00 4.70 -21.05
C ARG A 307 15.07 5.59 -21.69
N GLY A 308 15.96 6.15 -20.85
CA GLY A 308 17.06 7.01 -21.29
C GLY A 308 16.72 8.49 -21.46
N GLU A 309 15.44 8.87 -21.42
CA GLU A 309 14.98 10.26 -21.49
C GLU A 309 14.92 10.88 -20.10
N LEU A 310 15.51 12.07 -19.91
CA LEU A 310 15.44 12.80 -18.65
C LEU A 310 14.01 13.29 -18.42
N VAL A 311 13.37 12.85 -17.32
CA VAL A 311 11.99 13.20 -16.97
C VAL A 311 11.88 14.03 -15.70
N ALA A 312 12.90 13.99 -14.83
CA ALA A 312 12.97 14.88 -13.67
C ALA A 312 14.41 15.33 -13.41
N ASP A 313 14.59 16.59 -13.02
CA ASP A 313 15.85 17.22 -12.68
C ASP A 313 15.69 18.03 -11.39
N CYS A 314 16.43 17.69 -10.34
CA CYS A 314 16.37 18.33 -9.03
C CYS A 314 14.95 18.54 -8.49
N GLY A 315 14.09 17.51 -8.59
CA GLY A 315 12.70 17.55 -8.11
C GLY A 315 11.71 18.25 -9.05
N LYS A 316 12.15 18.73 -10.22
CA LYS A 316 11.27 19.34 -11.23
C LYS A 316 10.99 18.37 -12.36
N TYR A 317 9.73 18.26 -12.75
CA TYR A 317 9.38 17.51 -13.95
C TYR A 317 9.81 18.28 -15.21
N VAL A 318 10.61 17.64 -16.05
CA VAL A 318 11.14 18.17 -17.32
C VAL A 318 10.79 17.29 -18.52
N GLY A 319 10.06 16.21 -18.28
CA GLY A 319 9.67 15.25 -19.31
C GLY A 319 8.57 15.77 -20.24
N LYS A 320 8.27 14.99 -21.27
CA LYS A 320 7.16 15.26 -22.20
C LYS A 320 5.96 14.40 -21.80
N SER A 321 4.74 14.96 -21.90
CA SER A 321 3.53 14.15 -21.70
C SER A 321 3.34 13.18 -22.89
N GLY A 322 2.62 12.06 -22.62
CA GLY A 322 2.32 11.05 -23.66
C GLY A 322 3.47 10.09 -23.99
N THR A 323 4.56 10.07 -23.21
CA THR A 323 5.70 9.17 -23.42
C THR A 323 5.54 7.81 -22.72
N GLY A 324 4.47 7.61 -21.95
CA GLY A 324 4.17 6.33 -21.29
C GLY A 324 4.02 5.19 -22.31
N GLN A 325 4.51 4.00 -21.96
CA GLN A 325 4.38 2.78 -22.78
C GLN A 325 3.88 1.65 -21.90
N PHE A 326 2.98 0.84 -22.44
CA PHE A 326 2.53 -0.37 -21.76
C PHE A 326 3.66 -1.40 -21.70
N VAL A 327 3.87 -1.99 -20.55
CA VAL A 327 4.82 -3.10 -20.34
C VAL A 327 4.01 -4.35 -20.04
N SER A 328 4.12 -5.35 -20.89
CA SER A 328 3.41 -6.62 -20.71
C SER A 328 4.02 -7.41 -19.56
N ALA A 329 3.20 -7.80 -18.61
CA ALA A 329 3.61 -8.67 -17.52
C ALA A 329 3.78 -10.12 -17.99
N LYS A 330 4.78 -10.81 -17.45
CA LYS A 330 4.96 -12.26 -17.55
C LYS A 330 4.37 -12.92 -16.29
N PRO A 331 4.20 -14.25 -16.27
CA PRO A 331 3.86 -14.94 -15.03
C PRO A 331 4.84 -14.55 -13.92
N PHE A 332 4.28 -14.40 -12.73
CA PHE A 332 4.97 -14.04 -11.52
C PHE A 332 6.19 -14.94 -11.23
N GLY A 333 7.27 -14.36 -10.69
CA GLY A 333 8.46 -15.08 -10.28
C GLY A 333 9.31 -14.26 -9.31
N LEU A 334 9.31 -14.66 -8.06
CA LEU A 334 10.27 -14.21 -7.05
C LEU A 334 11.33 -15.28 -6.81
#